data_c3bda61cfdaf3b77d5dcef711e318a43
#
_entry.id   c3bda61cfdaf3b77d5dcef711e318a43
#
_cell.length_a   1.000
_cell.length_b   1.000
_cell.length_c   1.000
_cell.angle_alpha   90.00
_cell.angle_beta   90.00
_cell.angle_gamma   90.00
#
_symmetry.space_group_name_H-M   'P 1'
#
loop_
_entity.id
_entity.type
_entity.pdbx_description
1 polymer ?
#
loop_
_entity_poly.entity_id
_entity_poly.type
_entity_poly.pdbx_seq_one_letter_code
_entity_poly.pdbx_strand_id
1 'polypeptide(L)'
;MDVQQLEEAWAIRAGAREARLVAASHVPAALSLLGIVRPGDRLVAFADDFADAFARGFDACDVVLVGEPSVAAFTAASEGLDASFDAEGPHLWWFVNSIGGFGLRVPDLRALGRAAREARALLVVDNTVASVFGCDPLRLGAVLSLEALDRVCAGEAPRKLVAVS
;
A
#
# COMPACT_ATOMS: atom_id res chain seq x y z
N MET A 1 -1.99 9.34 26.07
CA MET A 1 -2.60 8.67 24.89
C MET A 1 -1.84 7.38 24.73
N ASP A 2 -2.53 6.27 24.79
CA ASP A 2 -1.94 4.96 24.52
C ASP A 2 -2.01 4.63 23.01
N VAL A 3 -1.42 3.49 22.60
CA VAL A 3 -1.35 3.09 21.19
C VAL A 3 -2.74 2.90 20.60
N GLN A 4 -3.66 2.29 21.34
CA GLN A 4 -5.02 2.04 20.87
C GLN A 4 -5.77 3.35 20.60
N GLN A 5 -5.67 4.32 21.48
CA GLN A 5 -6.28 5.65 21.27
C GLN A 5 -5.70 6.36 20.04
N LEU A 6 -4.41 6.16 19.76
CA LEU A 6 -3.78 6.73 18.57
C LEU A 6 -4.27 6.03 17.30
N GLU A 7 -4.39 4.70 17.32
CA GLU A 7 -4.94 3.90 16.21
C GLU A 7 -6.39 4.30 15.89
N GLU A 8 -7.22 4.45 16.91
CA GLU A 8 -8.62 4.91 16.77
C GLU A 8 -8.68 6.33 16.16
N ALA A 9 -7.88 7.26 16.69
CA ALA A 9 -7.82 8.61 16.16
C ALA A 9 -7.32 8.65 14.70
N TRP A 10 -6.35 7.79 14.37
CA TRP A 10 -5.83 7.67 13.02
C TRP A 10 -6.87 7.08 12.06
N ALA A 11 -7.59 6.04 12.47
CA ALA A 11 -8.67 5.46 11.68
C ALA A 11 -9.74 6.49 11.32
N ILE A 12 -10.16 7.28 12.31
CA ILE A 12 -11.13 8.38 12.09
C ILE A 12 -10.58 9.39 11.08
N ARG A 13 -9.31 9.79 11.23
CA ARG A 13 -8.68 10.78 10.34
C ARG A 13 -8.49 10.27 8.91
N ALA A 14 -8.14 9.00 8.75
CA ALA A 14 -7.98 8.35 7.45
C ALA A 14 -9.31 7.93 6.79
N GLY A 15 -10.42 8.05 7.51
CA GLY A 15 -11.72 7.56 7.02
C GLY A 15 -11.79 6.03 6.93
N ALA A 16 -10.97 5.33 7.71
CA ALA A 16 -10.88 3.88 7.74
C ALA A 16 -11.82 3.27 8.81
N ARG A 17 -12.10 1.97 8.67
CA ARG A 17 -12.83 1.21 9.70
C ARG A 17 -11.95 0.96 10.92
N GLU A 18 -10.68 0.74 10.70
CA GLU A 18 -9.65 0.56 11.74
C GLU A 18 -8.28 0.98 11.20
N ALA A 19 -7.34 1.22 12.11
CA ALA A 19 -5.93 1.43 11.78
C ALA A 19 -5.05 0.63 12.73
N ARG A 20 -3.84 0.31 12.28
CA ARG A 20 -2.79 -0.33 13.08
C ARG A 20 -1.51 0.44 12.94
N LEU A 21 -0.79 0.59 14.03
CA LEU A 21 0.53 1.20 14.07
C LEU A 21 1.60 0.13 14.20
N VAL A 22 2.48 0.05 13.23
CA VAL A 22 3.51 -0.99 13.14
C VAL A 22 4.89 -0.39 13.03
N ALA A 23 5.82 -0.82 13.86
CA ALA A 23 7.24 -0.48 13.72
C ALA A 23 7.87 -1.36 12.64
N ALA A 24 8.14 -0.81 11.46
CA ALA A 24 8.63 -1.52 10.29
C ALA A 24 9.97 -0.96 9.79
N SER A 25 10.72 -1.75 9.02
CA SER A 25 11.97 -1.32 8.38
C SER A 25 11.71 -0.39 7.19
N HIS A 26 10.61 -0.59 6.51
CA HIS A 26 10.10 0.23 5.39
C HIS A 26 8.58 0.10 5.31
N VAL A 27 7.91 1.01 4.58
CA VAL A 27 6.45 1.10 4.58
C VAL A 27 5.74 -0.20 4.18
N PRO A 28 6.06 -0.86 3.05
CA PRO A 28 5.41 -2.11 2.69
C PRO A 28 5.64 -3.27 3.67
N ALA A 29 6.75 -3.29 4.42
CA ALA A 29 7.04 -4.35 5.39
C ALA A 29 5.98 -4.44 6.50
N ALA A 30 5.26 -3.36 6.78
CA ALA A 30 4.14 -3.38 7.73
C ALA A 30 3.07 -4.42 7.36
N LEU A 31 2.82 -4.63 6.07
CA LEU A 31 1.82 -5.59 5.59
C LEU A 31 2.22 -7.04 5.84
N SER A 32 3.51 -7.37 5.68
CA SER A 32 4.03 -8.70 6.02
C SER A 32 4.00 -8.94 7.53
N LEU A 33 4.37 -7.92 8.33
CA LEU A 33 4.35 -8.02 9.79
C LEU A 33 2.93 -8.21 10.35
N LEU A 34 1.93 -7.66 9.69
CA LEU A 34 0.52 -7.85 10.06
C LEU A 34 -0.10 -9.13 9.45
N GLY A 35 0.64 -9.88 8.64
CA GLY A 35 0.13 -11.06 7.95
C GLY A 35 -0.92 -10.75 6.88
N ILE A 36 -0.97 -9.52 6.39
CA ILE A 36 -1.91 -9.07 5.35
C ILE A 36 -1.45 -9.59 3.99
N VAL A 37 -0.18 -9.36 3.64
CA VAL A 37 0.46 -9.97 2.47
C VAL A 37 1.12 -11.26 2.91
N ARG A 38 0.88 -12.34 2.19
CA ARG A 38 1.25 -13.70 2.55
C ARG A 38 2.15 -14.33 1.48
N PRO A 39 2.94 -15.37 1.84
CA PRO A 39 3.63 -16.19 0.87
C PRO A 39 2.68 -16.71 -0.22
N GLY A 40 3.11 -16.62 -1.47
CA GLY A 40 2.32 -17.01 -2.64
C GLY A 40 1.44 -15.89 -3.23
N ASP A 41 1.25 -14.77 -2.53
CA ASP A 41 0.57 -13.62 -3.09
C ASP A 41 1.36 -13.03 -4.28
N ARG A 42 0.66 -12.42 -5.22
CA ARG A 42 1.25 -11.65 -6.30
C ARG A 42 1.17 -10.16 -6.02
N LEU A 43 2.29 -9.47 -6.23
CA LEU A 43 2.43 -8.04 -6.01
C LEU A 43 2.79 -7.37 -7.32
N VAL A 44 1.95 -6.46 -7.81
CA VAL A 44 2.26 -5.58 -8.94
C VAL A 44 2.55 -4.19 -8.37
N ALA A 45 3.73 -3.64 -8.66
CA ALA A 45 4.17 -2.40 -8.06
C ALA A 45 4.90 -1.49 -9.05
N PHE A 46 4.80 -0.18 -8.84
CA PHE A 46 5.58 0.79 -9.62
C PHE A 46 7.06 0.70 -9.24
N ALA A 47 7.93 0.45 -10.24
CA ALA A 47 9.33 0.14 -10.03
C ALA A 47 10.11 1.23 -9.27
N ASP A 48 9.92 2.50 -9.66
CA ASP A 48 10.66 3.63 -9.07
C ASP A 48 10.40 3.77 -7.55
N ASP A 49 9.25 3.34 -7.09
CA ASP A 49 8.83 3.51 -5.69
C ASP A 49 9.14 2.27 -4.84
N PHE A 50 9.04 1.07 -5.41
CA PHE A 50 8.94 -0.16 -4.62
C PHE A 50 9.99 -1.22 -4.92
N ALA A 51 10.83 -1.06 -5.97
CA ALA A 51 11.81 -2.09 -6.34
C ALA A 51 12.70 -2.50 -5.15
N ASP A 52 13.29 -1.54 -4.46
CA ASP A 52 14.16 -1.79 -3.30
C ASP A 52 13.40 -2.35 -2.08
N ALA A 53 12.15 -1.94 -1.91
CA ALA A 53 11.34 -2.38 -0.78
C ALA A 53 10.94 -3.84 -0.94
N PHE A 54 10.52 -4.23 -2.14
CA PHE A 54 10.10 -5.60 -2.43
C PHE A 54 11.25 -6.58 -2.65
N ALA A 55 12.42 -6.10 -3.04
CA ALA A 55 13.64 -6.91 -3.03
C ALA A 55 14.08 -7.36 -1.62
N ARG A 56 13.43 -6.85 -0.57
CA ARG A 56 13.75 -7.15 0.83
C ARG A 56 12.47 -7.48 1.60
N GLY A 57 12.21 -8.76 1.82
CA GLY A 57 11.14 -9.21 2.71
C GLY A 57 9.86 -9.69 2.02
N PHE A 58 9.88 -9.85 0.68
CA PHE A 58 8.78 -10.42 -0.10
C PHE A 58 9.23 -11.58 -0.99
N ASP A 59 10.33 -12.27 -0.61
CA ASP A 59 10.95 -13.35 -1.39
C ASP A 59 10.01 -14.54 -1.65
N ALA A 60 8.97 -14.69 -0.81
CA ALA A 60 7.96 -15.74 -0.96
C ALA A 60 6.74 -15.30 -1.80
N CYS A 61 6.76 -14.09 -2.35
CA CYS A 61 5.72 -13.52 -3.20
C CYS A 61 6.20 -13.43 -4.65
N ASP A 62 5.26 -13.46 -5.59
CA ASP A 62 5.55 -13.20 -7.00
C ASP A 62 5.45 -11.68 -7.26
N VAL A 63 6.59 -11.02 -7.41
CA VAL A 63 6.67 -9.55 -7.56
C VAL A 63 6.87 -9.17 -9.01
N VAL A 64 5.96 -8.38 -9.57
CA VAL A 64 6.03 -7.79 -10.90
C VAL A 64 6.17 -6.27 -10.79
N LEU A 65 7.23 -5.72 -11.37
CA LEU A 65 7.47 -4.29 -11.38
C LEU A 65 7.05 -3.68 -12.71
N VAL A 66 6.24 -2.61 -12.64
CA VAL A 66 5.80 -1.85 -13.82
C VAL A 66 6.56 -0.52 -13.92
N GLY A 67 6.85 -0.10 -15.15
CA GLY A 67 7.61 1.14 -15.41
C GLY A 67 6.78 2.43 -15.29
N GLU A 68 5.45 2.31 -15.16
CA GLU A 68 4.55 3.46 -15.04
C GLU A 68 3.39 3.16 -14.08
N PRO A 69 2.97 4.12 -13.24
CA PRO A 69 1.83 3.96 -12.34
C PRO A 69 0.51 4.22 -13.08
N SER A 70 0.26 3.51 -14.18
CA SER A 70 -0.93 3.66 -15.04
C SER A 70 -1.84 2.43 -14.98
N VAL A 71 -3.14 2.63 -15.24
CA VAL A 71 -4.12 1.55 -15.34
C VAL A 71 -3.67 0.49 -16.35
N ALA A 72 -3.21 0.92 -17.53
CA ALA A 72 -2.78 0.00 -18.59
C ALA A 72 -1.63 -0.91 -18.15
N ALA A 73 -0.60 -0.33 -17.49
CA ALA A 73 0.56 -1.08 -17.02
C ALA A 73 0.18 -2.11 -15.94
N PHE A 74 -0.64 -1.71 -14.96
CA PHE A 74 -1.08 -2.60 -13.89
C PHE A 74 -2.01 -3.71 -14.41
N THR A 75 -2.94 -3.38 -15.31
CA THR A 75 -3.84 -4.38 -15.92
C THR A 75 -3.04 -5.40 -16.72
N ALA A 76 -2.13 -4.97 -17.59
CA ALA A 76 -1.30 -5.86 -18.38
C ALA A 76 -0.42 -6.78 -17.51
N ALA A 77 0.13 -6.25 -16.41
CA ALA A 77 0.92 -7.04 -15.45
C ALA A 77 0.08 -8.05 -14.66
N SER A 78 -1.24 -7.91 -14.70
CA SER A 78 -2.20 -8.78 -13.98
C SER A 78 -2.84 -9.83 -14.90
N GLU A 79 -2.59 -9.81 -16.20
CA GLU A 79 -3.16 -10.76 -17.14
C GLU A 79 -2.73 -12.20 -16.85
N GLY A 80 -3.68 -13.13 -17.01
CA GLY A 80 -3.44 -14.57 -16.79
C GLY A 80 -3.34 -14.99 -15.33
N LEU A 81 -3.74 -14.14 -14.41
CA LEU A 81 -3.78 -14.43 -12.98
C LEU A 81 -5.20 -14.75 -12.54
N ASP A 82 -5.40 -15.95 -12.00
CA ASP A 82 -6.61 -16.29 -11.25
C ASP A 82 -6.51 -15.69 -9.84
N ALA A 83 -6.80 -14.39 -9.74
CA ALA A 83 -6.89 -13.74 -8.44
C ALA A 83 -8.20 -14.18 -7.75
N SER A 84 -8.07 -14.74 -6.56
CA SER A 84 -9.19 -15.09 -5.70
C SER A 84 -9.36 -14.04 -4.61
N PHE A 85 -10.61 -13.70 -4.26
CA PHE A 85 -10.92 -13.02 -3.00
C PHE A 85 -11.19 -14.02 -1.86
N ASP A 86 -11.01 -15.31 -2.11
CA ASP A 86 -11.20 -16.33 -1.08
C ASP A 86 -10.07 -16.22 -0.04
N ALA A 87 -10.43 -16.34 1.23
CA ALA A 87 -9.52 -16.15 2.35
C ALA A 87 -8.29 -17.08 2.34
N GLU A 88 -8.31 -18.16 1.58
CA GLU A 88 -7.26 -19.18 1.53
C GLU A 88 -6.42 -19.17 0.23
N GLY A 89 -6.88 -18.46 -0.82
CA GLY A 89 -6.15 -18.36 -2.09
C GLY A 89 -5.10 -17.26 -2.12
N PRO A 90 -4.20 -17.26 -3.12
CA PRO A 90 -3.28 -16.16 -3.34
C PRO A 90 -4.05 -14.91 -3.77
N HIS A 91 -3.65 -13.77 -3.21
CA HIS A 91 -4.22 -12.48 -3.56
C HIS A 91 -3.35 -11.75 -4.58
N LEU A 92 -4.00 -10.91 -5.39
CA LEU A 92 -3.34 -9.95 -6.26
C LEU A 92 -3.37 -8.57 -5.60
N TRP A 93 -2.19 -8.00 -5.39
CA TRP A 93 -2.01 -6.69 -4.77
C TRP A 93 -1.43 -5.70 -5.77
N TRP A 94 -1.99 -4.50 -5.84
CA TRP A 94 -1.45 -3.38 -6.59
C TRP A 94 -0.91 -2.33 -5.63
N PHE A 95 0.37 -1.96 -5.82
CA PHE A 95 1.06 -0.99 -4.96
C PHE A 95 1.44 0.25 -5.73
N VAL A 96 0.98 1.41 -5.26
CA VAL A 96 1.35 2.73 -5.78
C VAL A 96 1.55 3.71 -4.64
N ASN A 97 2.32 4.78 -4.88
CA ASN A 97 2.35 5.94 -4.01
C ASN A 97 1.27 6.94 -4.44
N SER A 98 0.71 7.69 -3.49
CA SER A 98 -0.16 8.83 -3.81
C SER A 98 0.59 9.94 -4.56
N ILE A 99 1.85 10.16 -4.18
CA ILE A 99 2.85 10.98 -4.88
C ILE A 99 4.16 10.22 -4.80
N GLY A 100 4.71 9.81 -5.91
CA GLY A 100 5.87 8.92 -5.89
C GLY A 100 6.90 9.15 -6.97
N GLY A 101 8.00 8.43 -6.81
CA GLY A 101 9.16 8.45 -7.70
C GLY A 101 9.96 9.76 -7.66
N PHE A 102 11.13 9.73 -8.27
CA PHE A 102 11.97 10.92 -8.44
C PHE A 102 11.28 12.01 -9.25
N GLY A 103 10.31 11.63 -10.10
CA GLY A 103 9.53 12.55 -10.93
C GLY A 103 8.30 13.13 -10.23
N LEU A 104 8.06 12.86 -8.94
CA LEU A 104 6.87 13.26 -8.19
C LEU A 104 5.57 12.92 -8.95
N ARG A 105 5.50 11.71 -9.48
CA ARG A 105 4.35 11.25 -10.27
C ARG A 105 3.13 11.10 -9.38
N VAL A 106 2.00 11.59 -9.86
CA VAL A 106 0.69 11.49 -9.20
C VAL A 106 -0.20 10.59 -10.07
N PRO A 107 -0.43 9.33 -9.66
CA PRO A 107 -1.30 8.43 -10.41
C PRO A 107 -2.77 8.83 -10.25
N ASP A 108 -3.61 8.48 -11.24
CA ASP A 108 -5.07 8.57 -11.07
C ASP A 108 -5.55 7.41 -10.18
N LEU A 109 -5.51 7.62 -8.86
CA LEU A 109 -5.90 6.63 -7.86
C LEU A 109 -7.36 6.18 -8.05
N ARG A 110 -8.25 7.06 -8.51
CA ARG A 110 -9.66 6.71 -8.75
C ARG A 110 -9.80 5.76 -9.94
N ALA A 111 -9.05 5.98 -11.01
CA ALA A 111 -9.03 5.08 -12.16
C ALA A 111 -8.38 3.74 -11.78
N LEU A 112 -7.26 3.76 -11.07
CA LEU A 112 -6.61 2.55 -10.56
C LEU A 112 -7.52 1.76 -9.61
N GLY A 113 -8.24 2.41 -8.71
CA GLY A 113 -9.17 1.75 -7.79
C GLY A 113 -10.35 1.08 -8.50
N ARG A 114 -10.84 1.67 -9.61
CA ARG A 114 -11.86 1.00 -10.45
C ARG A 114 -11.27 -0.22 -11.17
N ALA A 115 -10.13 -0.03 -11.84
CA ALA A 115 -9.48 -1.11 -12.58
C ALA A 115 -9.02 -2.26 -11.67
N ALA A 116 -8.52 -1.95 -10.47
CA ALA A 116 -8.17 -2.97 -9.48
C ALA A 116 -9.38 -3.86 -9.12
N ARG A 117 -10.55 -3.25 -8.87
CA ARG A 117 -11.78 -4.03 -8.61
C ARG A 117 -12.17 -4.93 -9.79
N GLU A 118 -12.04 -4.43 -11.01
CA GLU A 118 -12.33 -5.20 -12.24
C GLU A 118 -11.34 -6.37 -12.41
N ALA A 119 -10.07 -6.15 -12.08
CA ALA A 119 -9.01 -7.17 -12.08
C ALA A 119 -9.02 -8.08 -10.85
N ARG A 120 -9.96 -7.89 -9.90
CA ARG A 120 -9.96 -8.56 -8.58
C ARG A 120 -8.66 -8.35 -7.81
N ALA A 121 -8.03 -7.21 -7.99
CA ALA A 121 -6.83 -6.80 -7.27
C ALA A 121 -7.18 -5.91 -6.06
N LEU A 122 -6.34 -5.95 -5.07
CA LEU A 122 -6.41 -5.15 -3.84
C LEU A 122 -5.45 -3.95 -3.98
N LEU A 123 -5.98 -2.74 -4.16
CA LEU A 123 -5.16 -1.54 -4.31
C LEU A 123 -4.67 -1.07 -2.94
N VAL A 124 -3.37 -1.01 -2.79
CA VAL A 124 -2.66 -0.45 -1.63
C VAL A 124 -1.97 0.84 -2.05
N VAL A 125 -2.15 1.90 -1.27
CA VAL A 125 -1.52 3.20 -1.54
C VAL A 125 -0.59 3.60 -0.40
N ASP A 126 0.69 3.79 -0.71
CA ASP A 126 1.61 4.48 0.20
C ASP A 126 1.34 5.99 0.11
N ASN A 127 0.71 6.52 1.15
CA ASN A 127 0.30 7.92 1.25
C ASN A 127 1.30 8.78 2.03
N THR A 128 2.52 8.29 2.26
CA THR A 128 3.51 8.95 3.12
C THR A 128 3.82 10.38 2.69
N VAL A 129 3.86 10.67 1.38
CA VAL A 129 4.23 12.00 0.88
C VAL A 129 3.05 12.97 0.96
N ALA A 130 1.87 12.59 0.47
CA ALA A 130 0.68 13.43 0.53
C ALA A 130 0.07 13.49 1.93
N SER A 131 0.21 12.42 2.69
CA SER A 131 -0.37 12.16 4.00
C SER A 131 -1.91 12.22 4.02
N VAL A 132 -2.51 11.84 5.13
CA VAL A 132 -3.97 11.97 5.37
C VAL A 132 -4.48 13.41 5.29
N PHE A 133 -3.58 14.39 5.19
CA PHE A 133 -3.94 15.81 5.03
C PHE A 133 -4.05 16.23 3.57
N GLY A 134 -3.34 15.59 2.66
CA GLY A 134 -3.30 15.93 1.24
C GLY A 134 -4.06 14.98 0.33
N CYS A 135 -4.20 13.71 0.73
CA CYS A 135 -4.89 12.70 -0.07
C CYS A 135 -5.67 11.73 0.82
N ASP A 136 -6.81 11.26 0.32
CA ASP A 136 -7.64 10.24 0.96
C ASP A 136 -7.77 9.01 0.03
N PRO A 137 -6.79 8.10 0.06
CA PRO A 137 -6.74 6.95 -0.84
C PRO A 137 -7.95 6.02 -0.74
N LEU A 138 -8.48 5.82 0.47
CA LEU A 138 -9.61 4.92 0.70
C LEU A 138 -10.87 5.40 -0.04
N ARG A 139 -11.14 6.72 -0.06
CA ARG A 139 -12.23 7.31 -0.85
C ARG A 139 -11.97 7.23 -2.36
N LEU A 140 -10.74 7.05 -2.77
CA LEU A 140 -10.35 6.92 -4.17
C LEU A 140 -10.35 5.47 -4.65
N GLY A 141 -10.62 4.51 -3.76
CA GLY A 141 -10.82 3.11 -4.10
C GLY A 141 -9.69 2.18 -3.65
N ALA A 142 -8.73 2.67 -2.89
CA ALA A 142 -7.77 1.82 -2.19
C ALA A 142 -8.49 0.99 -1.11
N VAL A 143 -8.00 -0.22 -0.87
CA VAL A 143 -8.44 -1.07 0.24
C VAL A 143 -7.58 -0.86 1.48
N LEU A 144 -6.34 -0.39 1.28
CA LEU A 144 -5.43 -0.04 2.35
C LEU A 144 -4.69 1.26 2.01
N SER A 145 -4.48 2.09 3.01
CA SER A 145 -3.60 3.25 2.98
C SER A 145 -2.47 3.05 3.98
N LEU A 146 -1.23 3.22 3.54
CA LEU A 146 -0.03 3.15 4.36
C LEU A 146 0.55 4.54 4.53
N GLU A 147 1.06 4.86 5.71
CA GLU A 147 1.70 6.14 5.93
C GLU A 147 2.84 6.02 6.96
N ALA A 148 4.05 6.41 6.58
CA ALA A 148 5.17 6.51 7.50
C ALA A 148 5.03 7.77 8.35
N LEU A 149 4.80 7.59 9.64
CA LEU A 149 4.52 8.69 10.57
C LEU A 149 5.74 9.52 10.94
N ASP A 150 6.95 9.00 10.70
CA ASP A 150 8.20 9.75 10.88
C ASP A 150 8.31 10.99 9.98
N ARG A 151 7.48 11.09 8.94
CA ARG A 151 7.38 12.25 8.06
C ARG A 151 6.44 13.34 8.57
N VAL A 152 5.43 12.98 9.36
CA VAL A 152 4.37 13.88 9.82
C VAL A 152 4.42 14.11 11.34
N CYS A 153 5.03 13.20 12.09
CA CYS A 153 5.17 13.30 13.54
C CYS A 153 6.62 13.60 13.88
N ALA A 154 6.85 14.73 14.57
CA ALA A 154 8.19 15.07 15.08
C ALA A 154 8.59 14.08 16.19
N GLY A 155 9.75 13.46 16.05
CA GLY A 155 10.33 12.58 17.06
C GLY A 155 11.44 11.71 16.49
N GLU A 156 12.37 11.30 17.36
CA GLU A 156 13.39 10.31 17.02
C GLU A 156 12.86 8.92 17.33
N ALA A 157 12.39 8.20 16.31
CA ALA A 157 12.07 6.79 16.43
C ALA A 157 13.21 5.96 15.81
N PRO A 158 13.69 4.91 16.50
CA PRO A 158 14.76 4.04 15.97
C PRO A 158 14.28 3.18 14.78
N ARG A 159 12.99 3.14 14.53
CA ARG A 159 12.34 2.45 13.41
C ARG A 159 11.22 3.33 12.85
N LYS A 160 10.90 3.12 11.58
CA LYS A 160 9.73 3.77 10.99
C LYS A 160 8.46 3.25 11.66
N LEU A 161 7.65 4.16 12.15
CA LEU A 161 6.31 3.85 12.58
C LEU A 161 5.37 4.04 11.37
N VAL A 162 4.71 2.97 10.97
CA VAL A 162 3.81 2.95 9.81
C VAL A 162 2.38 2.80 10.30
N ALA A 163 1.51 3.71 9.89
CA ALA A 163 0.07 3.55 10.04
C ALA A 163 -0.46 2.76 8.83
N VAL A 164 -1.22 1.71 9.11
CA VAL A 164 -1.94 0.89 8.14
C VAL A 164 -3.44 1.11 8.41
N SER A 165 -4.15 1.68 7.45
CA SER A 165 -5.57 2.06 7.56
C SER A 165 -6.40 1.40 6.49
#